data_29e4b357a5a652b305cb8e6f5e9f43bb
#
_entry.id   29e4b357a5a652b305cb8e6f5e9f43bb
#
_cell.length_a   1.000
_cell.length_b   1.000
_cell.length_c   1.000
_cell.angle_alpha   90.00
_cell.angle_beta   90.00
_cell.angle_gamma   90.00
#
_symmetry.space_group_name_H-M   'P 1'
#
loop_
_entity.id
_entity.type
_entity.pdbx_description
1 polymer ?
#
loop_
_entity_poly.entity_id
_entity_poly.type
_entity_poly.pdbx_seq_one_letter_code
_entity_poly.pdbx_strand_id
1 'polypeptide(L)'
;MKADFNVTVVDAKEYFEYTPGILRAFVKPSHYDALTFLLEPVLAKRMGVRFVLGEVKRLEAQGADVKLLAEGGGQMQRLEFDYCIICSGCNFGPYHRWGESLWAPTVLEDARQESDWGSLDERYLEGRKQHILREHQDIIALNDRKASVLVVGAGFIGVEWVTELQYFFRDLDLTVIDFLPRCMGPLPDKCAEYCANYMQSVGIKEHYCVKYDPNRQMFWNQIGLTDKAARTYVCVGVRASNYFMPKDTLTDKGPGGGGWIHFNQKLQVTTKPPHSQPVGPVWAEGRVFAVGDCNYGCIGTAQNWVLSPVPKVCYPGEEQAFHACRNVRILDKQLYREEGAPPPGDLKDTWWPWGAGIFATSLGPKDGCLVVGSTYVKGSGVVASTGLLAHWEKSFIERSKMSECQDRCFGKMVWHFVHRTPVILWGQGPCIP
;
A
#
# COMPACT_ATOMS: atom_id res chain seq x y z
N MET A 1 -5.92 18.66 12.34
CA MET A 1 -7.21 17.99 12.64
C MET A 1 -7.47 17.92 14.14
N LYS A 2 -6.59 17.31 14.96
CA LYS A 2 -6.86 17.07 16.39
C LYS A 2 -7.25 18.33 17.22
N ALA A 3 -6.71 19.48 16.91
CA ALA A 3 -7.06 20.72 17.65
C ALA A 3 -8.52 21.17 17.43
N ASP A 4 -9.11 20.75 16.31
CA ASP A 4 -10.41 21.22 15.86
C ASP A 4 -11.50 20.12 15.85
N PHE A 5 -11.09 18.84 15.97
CA PHE A 5 -11.98 17.69 15.82
C PHE A 5 -11.70 16.59 16.85
N ASN A 6 -12.74 15.90 17.27
CA ASN A 6 -12.63 14.64 18.00
C ASN A 6 -12.30 13.52 17.00
N VAL A 7 -11.07 13.06 16.99
CA VAL A 7 -10.61 12.05 16.03
C VAL A 7 -10.69 10.66 16.64
N THR A 8 -11.34 9.73 15.93
CA THR A 8 -11.34 8.29 16.24
C THR A 8 -10.70 7.56 15.07
N VAL A 9 -9.72 6.69 15.35
CA VAL A 9 -9.11 5.78 14.38
C VAL A 9 -9.61 4.37 14.67
N VAL A 10 -10.11 3.70 13.64
CA VAL A 10 -10.51 2.29 13.69
C VAL A 10 -9.54 1.50 12.81
N ASP A 11 -8.90 0.47 13.36
CA ASP A 11 -8.07 -0.46 12.59
C ASP A 11 -8.33 -1.89 13.06
N ALA A 12 -8.29 -2.83 12.14
CA ALA A 12 -8.40 -4.25 12.43
C ALA A 12 -7.09 -4.85 12.96
N LYS A 13 -5.98 -4.10 12.94
CA LYS A 13 -4.69 -4.47 13.50
C LYS A 13 -4.36 -3.60 14.72
N GLU A 14 -3.74 -4.20 15.72
CA GLU A 14 -3.28 -3.46 16.90
C GLU A 14 -1.96 -2.70 16.67
N TYR A 15 -1.28 -2.94 15.54
CA TYR A 15 0.05 -2.44 15.23
C TYR A 15 0.13 -1.76 13.88
N PHE A 16 1.06 -0.84 13.75
CA PHE A 16 1.54 -0.31 12.49
C PHE A 16 2.65 -1.20 11.96
N GLU A 17 2.65 -1.47 10.65
CA GLU A 17 3.73 -2.16 9.94
C GLU A 17 4.15 -1.32 8.72
N TYR A 18 5.44 -0.98 8.64
CA TYR A 18 5.99 -0.30 7.48
C TYR A 18 6.18 -1.27 6.33
N THR A 19 5.14 -1.44 5.54
CA THR A 19 5.05 -2.41 4.44
C THR A 19 6.21 -2.36 3.44
N PRO A 20 6.77 -1.18 3.03
CA PRO A 20 7.89 -1.15 2.09
C PRO A 20 9.19 -1.79 2.60
N GLY A 21 9.31 -2.04 3.89
CA GLY A 21 10.47 -2.70 4.51
C GLY A 21 10.24 -4.16 4.88
N ILE A 22 9.01 -4.65 4.80
CA ILE A 22 8.61 -5.91 5.42
C ILE A 22 9.31 -7.14 4.81
N LEU A 23 9.63 -7.14 3.54
CA LEU A 23 10.28 -8.27 2.88
C LEU A 23 11.60 -8.65 3.55
N ARG A 24 12.36 -7.65 4.03
CA ARG A 24 13.59 -7.90 4.77
C ARG A 24 13.36 -8.61 6.11
N ALA A 25 12.23 -8.40 6.74
CA ALA A 25 11.92 -9.07 8.00
C ALA A 25 11.77 -10.59 7.83
N PHE A 26 11.33 -11.07 6.68
CA PHE A 26 11.23 -12.50 6.40
C PHE A 26 12.58 -13.19 6.21
N VAL A 27 13.60 -12.47 5.74
CA VAL A 27 14.96 -12.97 5.57
C VAL A 27 15.88 -12.61 6.75
N LYS A 28 15.49 -11.60 7.54
CA LYS A 28 16.20 -11.14 8.73
C LYS A 28 15.18 -10.72 9.81
N PRO A 29 14.62 -11.65 10.57
CA PRO A 29 13.51 -11.37 11.52
C PRO A 29 13.80 -10.26 12.53
N SER A 30 15.05 -10.07 12.92
CA SER A 30 15.44 -8.96 13.82
C SER A 30 15.18 -7.56 13.25
N HIS A 31 14.94 -7.44 11.93
CA HIS A 31 14.59 -6.17 11.29
C HIS A 31 13.13 -5.76 11.57
N TYR A 32 12.27 -6.71 11.91
CA TYR A 32 10.85 -6.48 12.13
C TYR A 32 10.55 -5.46 13.23
N ASP A 33 11.31 -5.49 14.31
CA ASP A 33 11.13 -4.55 15.43
C ASP A 33 11.40 -3.08 15.02
N ALA A 34 12.18 -2.85 13.97
CA ALA A 34 12.42 -1.51 13.42
C ALA A 34 11.26 -1.01 12.53
N LEU A 35 10.42 -1.93 12.05
CA LEU A 35 9.32 -1.65 11.10
C LEU A 35 7.96 -1.55 11.76
N THR A 36 7.84 -1.81 13.06
CA THR A 36 6.56 -1.96 13.73
C THR A 36 6.47 -1.22 15.04
N PHE A 37 5.26 -0.88 15.43
CA PHE A 37 4.92 -0.39 16.78
C PHE A 37 3.42 -0.58 17.03
N LEU A 38 3.04 -0.68 18.31
CA LEU A 38 1.63 -0.73 18.70
C LEU A 38 0.96 0.64 18.46
N LEU A 39 -0.23 0.61 17.85
CA LEU A 39 -0.99 1.82 17.51
C LEU A 39 -1.49 2.57 18.75
N GLU A 40 -2.04 1.87 19.72
CA GLU A 40 -2.65 2.50 20.89
C GLU A 40 -1.71 3.45 21.67
N PRO A 41 -0.45 3.07 22.02
CA PRO A 41 0.45 3.98 22.68
C PRO A 41 0.76 5.26 21.90
N VAL A 42 0.80 5.17 20.58
CA VAL A 42 1.06 6.34 19.73
C VAL A 42 -0.21 7.18 19.56
N LEU A 43 -1.30 6.58 19.14
CA LEU A 43 -2.55 7.28 18.85
C LEU A 43 -3.16 7.85 20.14
N ALA A 44 -3.38 7.02 21.16
CA ALA A 44 -4.07 7.45 22.37
C ALA A 44 -3.17 8.29 23.30
N LYS A 45 -1.99 7.77 23.67
CA LYS A 45 -1.15 8.43 24.70
C LYS A 45 -0.36 9.62 24.14
N ARG A 46 0.15 9.53 22.92
CA ARG A 46 1.01 10.56 22.35
C ARG A 46 0.23 11.61 21.56
N MET A 47 -0.66 11.13 20.68
CA MET A 47 -1.46 12.00 19.82
C MET A 47 -2.80 12.40 20.47
N GLY A 48 -3.27 11.68 21.52
CA GLY A 48 -4.55 11.87 22.18
C GLY A 48 -5.74 11.68 21.23
N VAL A 49 -5.62 10.71 20.34
CA VAL A 49 -6.64 10.28 19.38
C VAL A 49 -7.27 9.00 19.92
N ARG A 50 -8.59 8.88 19.87
CA ARG A 50 -9.27 7.64 20.26
C ARG A 50 -8.91 6.55 19.28
N PHE A 51 -8.41 5.41 19.79
CA PHE A 51 -8.16 4.20 18.99
C PHE A 51 -9.21 3.13 19.32
N VAL A 52 -9.74 2.48 18.29
CA VAL A 52 -10.66 1.35 18.38
C VAL A 52 -10.08 0.20 17.57
N LEU A 53 -9.65 -0.85 18.25
CA LEU A 53 -9.25 -2.10 17.62
C LEU A 53 -10.52 -2.84 17.19
N GLY A 54 -10.81 -2.83 15.89
CA GLY A 54 -12.05 -3.38 15.38
C GLY A 54 -12.11 -3.41 13.86
N GLU A 55 -12.96 -4.27 13.36
CA GLU A 55 -13.21 -4.45 11.94
C GLU A 55 -14.51 -3.75 11.54
N VAL A 56 -14.44 -2.80 10.62
CA VAL A 56 -15.63 -2.15 10.06
C VAL A 56 -16.37 -3.16 9.19
N LYS A 57 -17.59 -3.51 9.59
CA LYS A 57 -18.46 -4.45 8.87
C LYS A 57 -19.40 -3.74 7.89
N ARG A 58 -19.79 -2.52 8.20
CA ARG A 58 -20.67 -1.71 7.37
C ARG A 58 -20.40 -0.23 7.59
N LEU A 59 -20.31 0.53 6.52
CA LEU A 59 -20.26 1.99 6.53
C LEU A 59 -21.55 2.55 5.95
N GLU A 60 -22.11 3.51 6.64
CA GLU A 60 -23.28 4.30 6.23
C GLU A 60 -22.89 5.79 6.14
N ALA A 61 -23.84 6.63 5.72
CA ALA A 61 -23.57 8.06 5.48
C ALA A 61 -23.05 8.82 6.70
N GLN A 62 -23.46 8.41 7.92
CA GLN A 62 -23.13 9.10 9.18
C GLN A 62 -22.71 8.14 10.29
N GLY A 63 -22.33 6.91 9.97
CA GLY A 63 -21.93 5.97 10.99
C GLY A 63 -21.35 4.68 10.43
N ALA A 64 -20.70 3.93 11.31
CA ALA A 64 -20.07 2.65 10.99
C ALA A 64 -20.42 1.60 12.04
N ASP A 65 -20.74 0.38 11.58
CA ASP A 65 -20.88 -0.79 12.43
C ASP A 65 -19.52 -1.49 12.51
N VAL A 66 -18.95 -1.53 13.72
CA VAL A 66 -17.62 -2.06 13.98
C VAL A 66 -17.73 -3.29 14.86
N LYS A 67 -17.13 -4.41 14.40
CA LYS A 67 -16.93 -5.61 15.23
C LYS A 67 -15.64 -5.41 16.03
N LEU A 68 -15.77 -5.29 17.36
CA LEU A 68 -14.63 -5.14 18.25
C LEU A 68 -13.80 -6.41 18.28
N LEU A 69 -12.48 -6.27 18.36
CA LEU A 69 -11.51 -7.36 18.33
C LEU A 69 -10.79 -7.52 19.70
N ALA A 70 -11.34 -6.98 20.78
CA ALA A 70 -10.82 -7.17 22.12
C ALA A 70 -10.96 -8.62 22.62
N GLU A 71 -10.21 -8.99 23.67
CA GLU A 71 -10.34 -10.30 24.34
C GLU A 71 -11.79 -10.58 24.74
N GLY A 72 -12.34 -11.72 24.30
CA GLY A 72 -13.77 -12.03 24.38
C GLY A 72 -14.62 -11.50 23.24
N GLY A 73 -14.00 -11.04 22.16
CA GLY A 73 -14.48 -10.22 21.08
C GLY A 73 -15.65 -10.74 20.26
N GLY A 74 -16.17 -9.85 19.48
CA GLY A 74 -17.29 -10.06 18.58
C GLY A 74 -18.46 -9.13 18.82
N GLN A 75 -18.40 -8.29 19.85
CA GLN A 75 -19.46 -7.29 20.09
C GLN A 75 -19.47 -6.26 18.96
N MET A 76 -20.65 -6.01 18.42
CA MET A 76 -20.88 -4.94 17.46
C MET A 76 -21.03 -3.61 18.18
N GLN A 77 -20.30 -2.60 17.71
CA GLN A 77 -20.41 -1.23 18.19
C GLN A 77 -20.76 -0.31 17.02
N ARG A 78 -21.75 0.54 17.20
CA ARG A 78 -22.04 1.64 16.29
C ARG A 78 -21.17 2.85 16.65
N LEU A 79 -20.47 3.39 15.66
CA LEU A 79 -19.73 4.65 15.77
C LEU A 79 -20.39 5.67 14.83
N GLU A 80 -20.86 6.78 15.40
CA GLU A 80 -21.38 7.93 14.65
C GLU A 80 -20.22 8.88 14.32
N PHE A 81 -20.31 9.57 13.19
CA PHE A 81 -19.33 10.55 12.75
C PHE A 81 -19.96 11.70 11.95
N ASP A 82 -19.36 12.88 12.01
CA ASP A 82 -19.66 14.00 11.13
C ASP A 82 -18.89 13.88 9.80
N TYR A 83 -17.66 13.39 9.85
CA TYR A 83 -16.78 13.17 8.70
C TYR A 83 -16.07 11.83 8.83
N CYS A 84 -15.87 11.16 7.69
CA CYS A 84 -15.11 9.93 7.64
C CYS A 84 -14.03 9.99 6.54
N ILE A 85 -12.82 9.54 6.86
CA ILE A 85 -11.74 9.36 5.89
C ILE A 85 -11.38 7.88 5.86
N ILE A 86 -11.61 7.24 4.71
CA ILE A 86 -11.35 5.81 4.49
C ILE A 86 -9.92 5.64 3.99
N CYS A 87 -9.12 4.89 4.76
CA CYS A 87 -7.72 4.57 4.48
C CYS A 87 -7.48 3.06 4.53
N SER A 88 -8.47 2.24 4.14
CA SER A 88 -8.45 0.77 4.30
C SER A 88 -7.38 0.05 3.47
N GLY A 89 -6.69 0.76 2.58
CA GLY A 89 -5.66 0.19 1.73
C GLY A 89 -6.20 -0.82 0.74
N CYS A 90 -5.40 -1.84 0.45
CA CYS A 90 -5.78 -2.96 -0.40
C CYS A 90 -5.10 -4.24 0.06
N ASN A 91 -5.62 -5.39 -0.38
CA ASN A 91 -4.98 -6.68 -0.22
C ASN A 91 -4.16 -7.02 -1.47
N PHE A 92 -3.01 -7.62 -1.26
CA PHE A 92 -2.16 -8.09 -2.34
C PHE A 92 -2.47 -9.56 -2.64
N GLY A 93 -2.70 -9.85 -3.90
CA GLY A 93 -2.76 -11.17 -4.45
C GLY A 93 -4.11 -11.88 -4.47
N PRO A 94 -4.80 -11.83 -5.65
CA PRO A 94 -6.00 -12.61 -5.87
C PRO A 94 -5.74 -14.11 -6.10
N TYR A 95 -4.49 -14.50 -6.29
CA TYR A 95 -4.09 -15.86 -6.66
C TYR A 95 -3.31 -16.57 -5.55
N HIS A 96 -3.21 -15.95 -4.37
CA HIS A 96 -2.52 -16.55 -3.25
C HIS A 96 -3.48 -17.38 -2.43
N ARG A 97 -3.00 -18.50 -1.98
CA ARG A 97 -3.45 -19.04 -0.72
C ARG A 97 -2.80 -18.26 0.42
N TRP A 98 -3.46 -18.23 1.53
CA TRP A 98 -2.87 -17.73 2.75
C TRP A 98 -1.55 -18.46 3.03
N GLY A 99 -0.50 -17.72 3.33
CA GLY A 99 0.85 -18.27 3.50
C GLY A 99 1.76 -18.16 2.27
N GLU A 100 1.20 -17.89 1.08
CA GLU A 100 1.99 -17.60 -0.12
C GLU A 100 2.21 -16.09 -0.31
N SER A 101 1.49 -15.25 0.39
CA SER A 101 1.60 -13.80 0.36
C SER A 101 2.39 -13.31 1.57
N LEU A 102 3.51 -12.67 1.31
CA LEU A 102 4.46 -12.29 2.36
C LEU A 102 4.13 -10.99 3.08
N TRP A 103 3.24 -10.15 2.56
CA TRP A 103 3.12 -8.81 3.09
C TRP A 103 1.76 -8.37 3.56
N ALA A 104 0.72 -9.07 3.20
CA ALA A 104 -0.61 -8.66 3.60
C ALA A 104 -1.15 -9.57 4.68
N PRO A 105 -1.19 -9.16 5.95
CA PRO A 105 -2.03 -9.84 6.92
C PRO A 105 -3.47 -9.70 6.43
N THR A 106 -4.14 -10.81 6.21
CA THR A 106 -5.54 -10.76 5.86
C THR A 106 -6.41 -10.77 7.10
N VAL A 107 -7.39 -9.88 7.10
CA VAL A 107 -8.39 -9.78 8.16
C VAL A 107 -9.71 -10.45 7.77
N LEU A 108 -9.78 -11.01 6.56
CA LEU A 108 -10.97 -11.71 6.07
C LEU A 108 -11.04 -13.10 6.68
N GLU A 109 -12.17 -13.44 7.28
CA GLU A 109 -12.41 -14.76 7.88
C GLU A 109 -12.26 -15.90 6.87
N ASP A 110 -12.78 -15.72 5.67
CA ASP A 110 -12.71 -16.72 4.58
C ASP A 110 -11.27 -17.04 4.18
N ALA A 111 -10.41 -16.04 4.12
CA ALA A 111 -9.01 -16.24 3.79
C ALA A 111 -8.24 -16.97 4.90
N ARG A 112 -8.70 -16.89 6.15
CA ARG A 112 -8.09 -17.62 7.27
C ARG A 112 -8.46 -19.10 7.28
N GLN A 113 -9.65 -19.45 6.85
CA GLN A 113 -10.09 -20.85 6.81
C GLN A 113 -9.29 -21.67 5.79
N GLU A 114 -8.72 -21.02 4.79
CA GLU A 114 -7.87 -21.62 3.77
C GLU A 114 -6.38 -21.61 4.13
N SER A 115 -6.02 -21.04 5.28
CA SER A 115 -4.64 -20.84 5.68
C SER A 115 -4.04 -22.10 6.33
N ASP A 116 -2.92 -22.56 5.82
CA ASP A 116 -2.09 -23.60 6.44
C ASP A 116 -1.41 -23.11 7.74
N TRP A 117 -1.47 -21.81 8.02
CA TRP A 117 -0.92 -21.17 9.20
C TRP A 117 -1.81 -21.31 10.44
N GLY A 118 -3.04 -21.81 10.27
CA GLY A 118 -3.94 -22.25 11.32
C GLY A 118 -4.31 -21.14 12.33
N SER A 119 -3.74 -21.19 13.53
CA SER A 119 -4.14 -20.35 14.65
C SER A 119 -3.45 -18.99 14.75
N LEU A 120 -2.59 -18.59 13.79
CA LEU A 120 -1.88 -17.32 13.86
C LEU A 120 -2.81 -16.17 13.49
N ASP A 121 -3.10 -15.31 14.45
CA ASP A 121 -3.91 -14.13 14.23
C ASP A 121 -3.01 -12.90 13.96
N GLU A 122 -2.85 -12.57 12.70
CA GLU A 122 -1.98 -11.47 12.25
C GLU A 122 -2.60 -10.07 12.43
N ARG A 123 -3.78 -9.98 13.04
CA ARG A 123 -4.29 -8.71 13.56
C ARG A 123 -3.51 -8.26 14.79
N TYR A 124 -2.85 -9.21 15.46
CA TYR A 124 -1.98 -8.98 16.60
C TYR A 124 -0.52 -9.09 16.20
N LEU A 125 0.29 -8.22 16.78
CA LEU A 125 1.73 -8.12 16.52
C LEU A 125 2.46 -9.46 16.71
N GLU A 126 2.11 -10.19 17.74
CA GLU A 126 2.71 -11.50 18.04
C GLU A 126 2.37 -12.54 16.97
N GLY A 127 1.12 -12.61 16.52
CA GLY A 127 0.72 -13.53 15.45
C GLY A 127 1.47 -13.24 14.14
N ARG A 128 1.63 -11.96 13.81
CA ARG A 128 2.41 -11.54 12.64
C ARG A 128 3.89 -11.91 12.78
N LYS A 129 4.47 -11.70 13.96
CA LYS A 129 5.86 -12.06 14.25
C LYS A 129 6.09 -13.57 14.14
N GLN A 130 5.17 -14.38 14.66
CA GLN A 130 5.21 -15.83 14.52
C GLN A 130 5.11 -16.29 13.05
N HIS A 131 4.29 -15.65 12.25
CA HIS A 131 4.25 -15.89 10.81
C HIS A 131 5.62 -15.65 10.16
N ILE A 132 6.21 -14.48 10.39
CA ILE A 132 7.53 -14.13 9.84
C ILE A 132 8.60 -15.14 10.25
N LEU A 133 8.63 -15.52 11.53
CA LEU A 133 9.59 -16.50 12.03
C LEU A 133 9.43 -17.87 11.42
N ARG A 134 8.19 -18.33 11.23
CA ARG A 134 7.88 -19.62 10.61
C ARG A 134 8.31 -19.65 9.15
N GLU A 135 7.94 -18.61 8.37
CA GLU A 135 8.37 -18.51 6.98
C GLU A 135 9.90 -18.42 6.86
N HIS A 136 10.55 -17.69 7.76
CA HIS A 136 12.01 -17.63 7.80
C HIS A 136 12.65 -19.02 8.01
N GLN A 137 12.11 -19.84 8.92
CA GLN A 137 12.56 -21.21 9.15
C GLN A 137 12.36 -22.09 7.91
N ASP A 138 11.22 -21.96 7.24
CA ASP A 138 10.95 -22.66 5.98
C ASP A 138 11.95 -22.29 4.90
N ILE A 139 12.30 -20.99 4.77
CA ILE A 139 13.31 -20.53 3.80
C ILE A 139 14.70 -21.10 4.13
N ILE A 140 15.09 -21.18 5.41
CA ILE A 140 16.35 -21.84 5.82
C ILE A 140 16.34 -23.30 5.33
N ALA A 141 15.27 -24.05 5.60
CA ALA A 141 15.15 -25.44 5.18
C ALA A 141 15.16 -25.62 3.64
N LEU A 142 14.61 -24.64 2.89
CA LEU A 142 14.71 -24.61 1.43
C LEU A 142 16.14 -24.37 0.97
N ASN A 143 16.86 -23.45 1.60
CA ASN A 143 18.24 -23.12 1.27
C ASN A 143 19.18 -24.31 1.53
N ASP A 144 19.05 -25.00 2.68
CA ASP A 144 19.87 -26.13 3.06
C ASP A 144 19.79 -27.28 2.04
N ARG A 145 18.65 -27.45 1.40
CA ARG A 145 18.44 -28.47 0.35
C ARG A 145 18.60 -27.92 -1.08
N LYS A 146 19.09 -26.69 -1.24
CA LYS A 146 19.32 -26.02 -2.53
C LYS A 146 18.07 -26.03 -3.42
N ALA A 147 16.92 -25.76 -2.82
CA ALA A 147 15.65 -25.90 -3.47
C ALA A 147 15.41 -24.83 -4.55
N SER A 148 14.64 -25.19 -5.57
CA SER A 148 14.13 -24.23 -6.56
C SER A 148 13.00 -23.38 -5.96
N VAL A 149 13.12 -22.07 -6.13
CA VAL A 149 12.11 -21.09 -5.69
C VAL A 149 11.72 -20.22 -6.86
N LEU A 150 10.42 -20.13 -7.10
CA LEU A 150 9.82 -19.33 -8.16
C LEU A 150 9.19 -18.06 -7.57
N VAL A 151 9.54 -16.90 -8.13
CA VAL A 151 8.88 -15.62 -7.87
C VAL A 151 8.07 -15.23 -9.11
N VAL A 152 6.77 -15.05 -8.95
CA VAL A 152 5.84 -14.67 -10.03
C VAL A 152 5.53 -13.19 -9.92
N GLY A 153 5.93 -12.43 -10.93
CA GLY A 153 5.84 -10.97 -10.97
C GLY A 153 7.19 -10.30 -10.72
N ALA A 154 7.71 -9.62 -11.72
CA ALA A 154 8.96 -8.85 -11.66
C ALA A 154 8.71 -7.33 -11.50
N GLY A 155 7.64 -6.97 -10.78
CA GLY A 155 7.40 -5.61 -10.29
C GLY A 155 8.27 -5.29 -9.06
N PHE A 156 7.98 -4.18 -8.36
CA PHE A 156 8.71 -3.75 -7.16
C PHE A 156 8.93 -4.88 -6.16
N ILE A 157 7.86 -5.55 -5.81
CA ILE A 157 7.85 -6.54 -4.74
C ILE A 157 8.61 -7.80 -5.14
N GLY A 158 8.37 -8.31 -6.36
CA GLY A 158 9.07 -9.52 -6.81
C GLY A 158 10.56 -9.31 -6.98
N VAL A 159 10.99 -8.16 -7.52
CA VAL A 159 12.40 -7.81 -7.65
C VAL A 159 13.06 -7.65 -6.27
N GLU A 160 12.41 -6.94 -5.36
CA GLU A 160 12.92 -6.83 -3.98
C GLU A 160 12.98 -8.18 -3.29
N TRP A 161 11.94 -8.99 -3.41
CA TRP A 161 11.88 -10.29 -2.76
C TRP A 161 12.95 -11.26 -3.26
N VAL A 162 13.07 -11.43 -4.57
CA VAL A 162 14.06 -12.36 -5.12
C VAL A 162 15.49 -11.94 -4.81
N THR A 163 15.75 -10.64 -4.75
CA THR A 163 17.10 -10.12 -4.43
C THR A 163 17.42 -10.17 -2.93
N GLU A 164 16.43 -10.03 -2.05
CA GLU A 164 16.58 -10.29 -0.62
C GLU A 164 16.85 -11.79 -0.37
N LEU A 165 16.09 -12.68 -1.00
CA LEU A 165 16.33 -14.12 -0.91
C LEU A 165 17.75 -14.47 -1.36
N GLN A 166 18.17 -14.00 -2.52
CA GLN A 166 19.50 -14.27 -3.08
C GLN A 166 20.62 -13.82 -2.15
N TYR A 167 20.49 -12.65 -1.51
CA TYR A 167 21.53 -12.13 -0.64
C TYR A 167 21.70 -12.95 0.64
N PHE A 168 20.61 -13.35 1.27
CA PHE A 168 20.63 -14.05 2.56
C PHE A 168 20.70 -15.57 2.43
N PHE A 169 20.24 -16.14 1.29
CA PHE A 169 20.09 -17.58 1.07
C PHE A 169 20.66 -17.96 -0.30
N ARG A 170 22.00 -18.02 -0.37
CA ARG A 170 22.76 -18.12 -1.62
C ARG A 170 22.68 -19.48 -2.31
N ASP A 171 22.25 -20.50 -1.60
CA ASP A 171 22.11 -21.86 -2.16
C ASP A 171 20.76 -22.12 -2.80
N LEU A 172 19.81 -21.18 -2.71
CA LEU A 172 18.54 -21.27 -3.40
C LEU A 172 18.72 -21.14 -4.92
N ASP A 173 18.01 -21.97 -5.68
CA ASP A 173 17.87 -21.84 -7.14
C ASP A 173 16.70 -20.92 -7.46
N LEU A 174 16.99 -19.62 -7.70
CA LEU A 174 16.01 -18.56 -7.80
C LEU A 174 15.62 -18.28 -9.25
N THR A 175 14.34 -18.30 -9.53
CA THR A 175 13.75 -17.92 -10.82
C THR A 175 12.68 -16.86 -10.61
N VAL A 176 12.70 -15.79 -11.40
CA VAL A 176 11.64 -14.79 -11.44
C VAL A 176 10.98 -14.77 -12.83
N ILE A 177 9.67 -14.68 -12.87
CA ILE A 177 8.92 -14.58 -14.13
C ILE A 177 8.00 -13.37 -14.13
N ASP A 178 7.73 -12.83 -15.32
CA ASP A 178 6.67 -11.83 -15.50
C ASP A 178 5.96 -12.04 -16.83
N PHE A 179 4.67 -11.66 -16.87
CA PHE A 179 3.89 -11.60 -18.11
C PHE A 179 4.34 -10.44 -19.00
N LEU A 180 4.87 -9.36 -18.41
CA LEU A 180 5.41 -8.22 -19.11
C LEU A 180 6.76 -8.57 -19.76
N PRO A 181 7.20 -7.79 -20.78
CA PRO A 181 8.44 -8.06 -21.51
C PRO A 181 9.71 -7.68 -20.73
N ARG A 182 9.60 -7.13 -19.53
CA ARG A 182 10.71 -6.73 -18.66
C ARG A 182 10.28 -6.57 -17.22
N CYS A 183 11.25 -6.55 -16.30
CA CYS A 183 11.02 -6.18 -14.91
C CYS A 183 10.68 -4.69 -14.77
N MET A 184 10.17 -4.28 -13.60
CA MET A 184 9.89 -2.90 -13.22
C MET A 184 9.02 -2.15 -14.24
N GLY A 185 8.04 -2.84 -14.84
CA GLY A 185 7.24 -2.43 -16.00
C GLY A 185 6.82 -0.96 -16.10
N PRO A 186 6.32 -0.29 -15.05
CA PRO A 186 5.90 1.11 -15.11
C PRO A 186 7.04 2.12 -15.02
N LEU A 187 8.24 1.72 -14.57
CA LEU A 187 9.37 2.61 -14.38
C LEU A 187 10.18 2.84 -15.68
N PRO A 188 11.08 3.85 -15.71
CA PRO A 188 11.95 4.11 -16.84
C PRO A 188 12.81 2.91 -17.23
N ASP A 189 13.15 2.79 -18.53
CA ASP A 189 13.94 1.68 -19.06
C ASP A 189 15.28 1.55 -18.34
N LYS A 190 15.98 2.65 -18.04
CA LYS A 190 17.23 2.65 -17.28
C LYS A 190 17.12 2.01 -15.90
N CYS A 191 15.98 2.15 -15.22
CA CYS A 191 15.74 1.49 -13.95
C CYS A 191 15.55 -0.02 -14.14
N ALA A 192 14.78 -0.42 -15.13
CA ALA A 192 14.55 -1.82 -15.46
C ALA A 192 15.84 -2.53 -15.88
N GLU A 193 16.65 -1.90 -16.74
CA GLU A 193 17.95 -2.40 -17.15
C GLU A 193 18.91 -2.55 -15.95
N TYR A 194 18.93 -1.58 -15.06
CA TYR A 194 19.75 -1.65 -13.86
C TYR A 194 19.36 -2.83 -12.97
N CYS A 195 18.06 -3.00 -12.71
CA CYS A 195 17.54 -4.11 -11.89
C CYS A 195 17.80 -5.48 -12.55
N ALA A 196 17.59 -5.61 -13.87
CA ALA A 196 17.87 -6.83 -14.60
C ALA A 196 19.36 -7.19 -14.57
N ASN A 197 20.23 -6.22 -14.87
CA ASN A 197 21.69 -6.44 -14.82
C ASN A 197 22.15 -6.88 -13.42
N TYR A 198 21.58 -6.30 -12.35
CA TYR A 198 21.86 -6.74 -10.99
C TYR A 198 21.43 -8.19 -10.77
N MET A 199 20.18 -8.54 -11.10
CA MET A 199 19.66 -9.89 -10.91
C MET A 199 20.48 -10.93 -11.67
N GLN A 200 20.86 -10.64 -12.92
CA GLN A 200 21.75 -11.50 -13.71
C GLN A 200 23.14 -11.65 -13.07
N SER A 201 23.71 -10.55 -12.58
CA SER A 201 25.05 -10.56 -11.95
C SER A 201 25.14 -11.42 -10.70
N VAL A 202 24.00 -11.63 -10.02
CA VAL A 202 23.90 -12.45 -8.81
C VAL A 202 23.29 -13.84 -9.07
N GLY A 203 23.08 -14.21 -10.34
CA GLY A 203 22.66 -15.55 -10.75
C GLY A 203 21.17 -15.85 -10.66
N ILE A 204 20.33 -14.84 -10.55
CA ILE A 204 18.86 -15.01 -10.61
C ILE A 204 18.44 -15.26 -12.06
N LYS A 205 17.66 -16.31 -12.30
CA LYS A 205 17.10 -16.65 -13.62
C LYS A 205 15.85 -15.80 -13.90
N GLU A 206 15.80 -15.17 -15.07
CA GLU A 206 14.71 -14.28 -15.45
C GLU A 206 13.98 -14.79 -16.69
N HIS A 207 12.65 -14.85 -16.66
CA HIS A 207 11.82 -15.18 -17.82
C HIS A 207 10.68 -14.17 -17.97
N TYR A 208 10.66 -13.46 -19.07
CA TYR A 208 9.65 -12.46 -19.41
C TYR A 208 8.71 -12.95 -20.51
N CYS A 209 7.56 -12.30 -20.68
CA CYS A 209 6.48 -12.73 -21.56
C CYS A 209 5.96 -14.13 -21.22
N VAL A 210 6.04 -14.54 -19.95
CA VAL A 210 5.61 -15.85 -19.45
C VAL A 210 4.39 -15.69 -18.57
N LYS A 211 3.32 -16.38 -18.92
CA LYS A 211 2.11 -16.46 -18.10
C LYS A 211 2.26 -17.58 -17.07
N TYR A 212 2.05 -17.26 -15.81
CA TYR A 212 2.04 -18.26 -14.74
C TYR A 212 0.89 -19.26 -14.91
N ASP A 213 1.23 -20.54 -15.04
CA ASP A 213 0.27 -21.65 -15.16
C ASP A 213 0.82 -22.89 -14.45
N PRO A 214 0.69 -22.96 -13.11
CA PRO A 214 1.33 -24.03 -12.31
C PRO A 214 0.79 -25.43 -12.56
N ASN A 215 -0.34 -25.55 -13.26
CA ASN A 215 -0.98 -26.85 -13.54
C ASN A 215 -0.48 -27.48 -14.85
N ARG A 216 0.30 -26.79 -15.64
CA ARG A 216 0.83 -27.27 -16.91
C ARG A 216 2.31 -27.58 -16.82
N GLN A 217 2.70 -28.81 -17.09
CA GLN A 217 4.12 -29.21 -17.14
C GLN A 217 4.92 -28.38 -18.16
N MET A 218 4.30 -28.02 -19.26
CA MET A 218 4.93 -27.20 -20.30
C MET A 218 5.37 -25.83 -19.78
N PHE A 219 4.65 -25.26 -18.80
CA PHE A 219 5.06 -24.01 -18.14
C PHE A 219 6.37 -24.19 -17.37
N TRP A 220 6.51 -25.27 -16.59
CA TRP A 220 7.71 -25.55 -15.82
C TRP A 220 8.92 -25.76 -16.73
N ASN A 221 8.73 -26.54 -17.81
CA ASN A 221 9.79 -26.77 -18.80
C ASN A 221 10.21 -25.45 -19.50
N GLN A 222 9.27 -24.55 -19.78
CA GLN A 222 9.54 -23.25 -20.40
C GLN A 222 10.47 -22.38 -19.56
N ILE A 223 10.38 -22.46 -18.23
CA ILE A 223 11.24 -21.70 -17.30
C ILE A 223 12.45 -22.52 -16.82
N GLY A 224 12.74 -23.63 -17.47
CA GLY A 224 13.93 -24.46 -17.20
C GLY A 224 13.82 -25.34 -15.96
N LEU A 225 12.61 -25.59 -15.45
CA LEU A 225 12.36 -26.51 -14.34
C LEU A 225 11.72 -27.79 -14.84
N THR A 226 12.29 -28.94 -14.44
CA THR A 226 11.73 -30.27 -14.77
C THR A 226 10.49 -30.59 -13.94
N ASP A 227 10.44 -30.09 -12.71
CA ASP A 227 9.37 -30.27 -11.76
C ASP A 227 8.86 -28.91 -11.26
N LYS A 228 7.76 -28.94 -10.50
CA LYS A 228 7.27 -27.74 -9.82
C LYS A 228 8.34 -27.19 -8.86
N ALA A 229 8.47 -25.86 -8.80
CA ALA A 229 9.31 -25.24 -7.80
C ALA A 229 8.91 -25.70 -6.38
N ALA A 230 9.91 -25.89 -5.52
CA ALA A 230 9.68 -26.29 -4.14
C ALA A 230 8.90 -25.25 -3.33
N ARG A 231 9.03 -23.97 -3.71
CA ARG A 231 8.22 -22.87 -3.18
C ARG A 231 7.94 -21.87 -4.30
N THR A 232 6.72 -21.33 -4.34
CA THR A 232 6.33 -20.27 -5.27
C THR A 232 5.80 -19.08 -4.48
N TYR A 233 6.36 -17.91 -4.75
CA TYR A 233 5.88 -16.63 -4.23
C TYR A 233 5.20 -15.83 -5.34
N VAL A 234 3.91 -15.56 -5.18
CA VAL A 234 3.14 -14.84 -6.19
C VAL A 234 3.08 -13.37 -5.79
N CYS A 235 3.82 -12.54 -6.51
CA CYS A 235 4.01 -11.11 -6.27
C CYS A 235 3.21 -10.24 -7.25
N VAL A 236 2.10 -10.75 -7.76
CA VAL A 236 1.23 -10.05 -8.72
C VAL A 236 -0.19 -9.93 -8.20
N GLY A 237 -0.85 -8.87 -8.66
CA GLY A 237 -2.24 -8.61 -8.37
C GLY A 237 -2.46 -7.89 -7.04
N VAL A 238 -3.57 -7.18 -7.01
CA VAL A 238 -4.09 -6.48 -5.84
C VAL A 238 -5.59 -6.68 -5.80
N ARG A 239 -6.18 -6.72 -4.60
CA ARG A 239 -7.63 -6.75 -4.41
C ARG A 239 -8.06 -5.60 -3.53
N ALA A 240 -9.21 -5.04 -3.85
CA ALA A 240 -9.86 -4.07 -2.98
C ALA A 240 -10.25 -4.72 -1.64
N SER A 241 -10.13 -3.95 -0.56
CA SER A 241 -10.49 -4.36 0.80
C SER A 241 -11.63 -3.51 1.34
N ASN A 242 -12.70 -3.32 0.51
CA ASN A 242 -13.74 -2.34 0.76
C ASN A 242 -15.14 -2.96 0.88
N TYR A 243 -15.22 -4.22 1.30
CA TYR A 243 -16.48 -4.97 1.42
C TYR A 243 -17.50 -4.35 2.38
N PHE A 244 -17.05 -3.48 3.28
CA PHE A 244 -17.90 -2.74 4.22
C PHE A 244 -18.65 -1.55 3.58
N MET A 245 -18.28 -1.19 2.36
CA MET A 245 -18.86 -0.06 1.62
C MET A 245 -20.16 -0.46 0.90
N PRO A 246 -21.11 0.49 0.71
CA PRO A 246 -22.25 0.28 -0.18
C PRO A 246 -21.82 -0.08 -1.60
N LYS A 247 -22.49 -1.07 -2.20
CA LYS A 247 -22.13 -1.61 -3.53
C LYS A 247 -22.18 -0.57 -4.66
N ASP A 248 -23.01 0.43 -4.54
CA ASP A 248 -23.16 1.52 -5.50
C ASP A 248 -22.01 2.53 -5.46
N THR A 249 -21.18 2.50 -4.42
CA THR A 249 -19.95 3.30 -4.30
C THR A 249 -18.71 2.57 -4.80
N LEU A 250 -18.84 1.32 -5.21
CA LEU A 250 -17.72 0.47 -5.60
C LEU A 250 -17.66 0.23 -7.11
N THR A 251 -16.44 0.14 -7.65
CA THR A 251 -16.22 -0.16 -9.06
C THR A 251 -16.60 -1.60 -9.41
N ASP A 252 -17.14 -1.81 -10.60
CA ASP A 252 -17.39 -3.16 -11.14
C ASP A 252 -16.14 -3.78 -11.76
N LYS A 253 -15.16 -2.95 -12.14
CA LYS A 253 -13.91 -3.32 -12.82
C LYS A 253 -12.74 -2.61 -12.16
N GLY A 254 -11.54 -3.11 -12.43
CA GLY A 254 -10.30 -2.54 -11.93
C GLY A 254 -9.30 -3.64 -11.58
N PRO A 255 -8.14 -3.31 -11.02
CA PRO A 255 -7.17 -4.29 -10.58
C PRO A 255 -7.82 -5.34 -9.68
N GLY A 256 -7.56 -6.61 -9.92
CA GLY A 256 -8.11 -7.71 -9.11
C GLY A 256 -9.62 -7.93 -9.20
N GLY A 257 -10.34 -7.29 -10.14
CA GLY A 257 -11.75 -7.57 -10.41
C GLY A 257 -12.75 -6.53 -9.93
N GLY A 258 -12.33 -5.36 -9.48
CA GLY A 258 -13.21 -4.28 -8.98
C GLY A 258 -13.28 -4.18 -7.46
N GLY A 259 -14.33 -3.56 -6.93
CA GLY A 259 -14.52 -3.34 -5.49
C GLY A 259 -13.75 -2.14 -4.92
N TRP A 260 -13.20 -1.29 -5.77
CA TRP A 260 -12.50 -0.07 -5.38
C TRP A 260 -13.49 1.07 -5.15
N ILE A 261 -13.19 1.96 -4.22
CA ILE A 261 -14.08 3.07 -3.88
C ILE A 261 -13.99 4.14 -4.96
N HIS A 262 -15.14 4.50 -5.55
CA HIS A 262 -15.26 5.65 -6.44
C HIS A 262 -15.06 6.95 -5.68
N PHE A 263 -14.32 7.89 -6.26
CA PHE A 263 -14.12 9.22 -5.69
C PHE A 263 -14.07 10.30 -6.77
N ASN A 264 -14.30 11.55 -6.38
CA ASN A 264 -14.12 12.73 -7.22
C ASN A 264 -12.75 13.39 -6.98
N GLN A 265 -12.46 14.45 -7.72
CA GLN A 265 -11.20 15.21 -7.59
C GLN A 265 -10.99 15.83 -6.19
N LYS A 266 -12.02 15.94 -5.39
CA LYS A 266 -11.97 16.44 -4.01
C LYS A 266 -11.72 15.32 -3.00
N LEU A 267 -11.54 14.07 -3.48
CA LEU A 267 -11.44 12.83 -2.71
C LEU A 267 -12.72 12.42 -1.98
N GLN A 268 -13.85 13.08 -2.27
CA GLN A 268 -15.14 12.67 -1.73
C GLN A 268 -15.60 11.38 -2.42
N VAL A 269 -16.15 10.45 -1.65
CA VAL A 269 -16.74 9.22 -2.17
C VAL A 269 -17.92 9.57 -3.07
N THR A 270 -18.02 8.88 -4.20
CA THR A 270 -19.13 9.02 -5.15
C THR A 270 -19.82 7.68 -5.39
N THR A 271 -21.02 7.71 -5.87
CA THR A 271 -21.65 6.52 -6.44
C THR A 271 -21.08 6.24 -7.83
N LYS A 272 -21.48 5.11 -8.42
CA LYS A 272 -21.09 4.75 -9.79
C LYS A 272 -21.42 5.87 -10.77
N PRO A 273 -20.50 6.22 -11.67
CA PRO A 273 -20.78 7.24 -12.68
C PRO A 273 -21.87 6.76 -13.66
N PRO A 274 -22.79 7.63 -14.06
CA PRO A 274 -23.67 7.37 -15.20
C PRO A 274 -22.87 7.14 -16.48
N HIS A 275 -23.43 6.42 -17.44
CA HIS A 275 -22.72 6.05 -18.69
C HIS A 275 -22.07 7.23 -19.46
N SER A 276 -22.57 8.44 -19.28
CA SER A 276 -22.08 9.65 -19.97
C SER A 276 -21.15 10.54 -19.14
N GLN A 277 -20.86 10.18 -17.90
CA GLN A 277 -20.06 11.02 -16.99
C GLN A 277 -18.89 10.25 -16.40
N PRO A 278 -17.74 10.92 -16.19
CA PRO A 278 -16.56 10.28 -15.60
C PRO A 278 -16.68 10.07 -14.09
N VAL A 279 -17.55 10.85 -13.42
CA VAL A 279 -17.71 10.87 -11.98
C VAL A 279 -19.19 10.76 -11.64
N GLY A 280 -19.53 9.93 -10.67
CA GLY A 280 -20.90 9.79 -10.17
C GLY A 280 -21.29 10.89 -9.18
N PRO A 281 -22.57 10.92 -8.78
CA PRO A 281 -23.04 11.77 -7.70
C PRO A 281 -22.25 11.58 -6.40
N VAL A 282 -22.03 12.65 -5.67
CA VAL A 282 -21.37 12.61 -4.37
C VAL A 282 -22.23 11.83 -3.38
N TRP A 283 -21.61 10.90 -2.67
CA TRP A 283 -22.26 10.08 -1.65
C TRP A 283 -22.15 10.74 -0.26
N ALA A 284 -23.10 10.44 0.62
CA ALA A 284 -23.11 10.88 2.03
C ALA A 284 -22.90 12.40 2.19
N GLU A 285 -23.58 13.19 1.36
CA GLU A 285 -23.48 14.67 1.38
C GLU A 285 -22.05 15.21 1.27
N GLY A 286 -21.12 14.38 0.75
CA GLY A 286 -19.71 14.74 0.61
C GLY A 286 -18.89 14.70 1.90
N ARG A 287 -19.41 14.10 2.97
CA ARG A 287 -18.76 14.00 4.28
C ARG A 287 -17.81 12.81 4.40
N VAL A 288 -17.81 11.90 3.42
CA VAL A 288 -16.96 10.69 3.39
C VAL A 288 -15.93 10.82 2.28
N PHE A 289 -14.68 10.59 2.63
CA PHE A 289 -13.51 10.68 1.76
C PHE A 289 -12.80 9.34 1.65
N ALA A 290 -12.19 9.05 0.50
CA ALA A 290 -11.40 7.83 0.30
C ALA A 290 -10.00 8.18 -0.20
N VAL A 291 -8.97 7.72 0.50
CA VAL A 291 -7.57 8.06 0.25
C VAL A 291 -6.67 6.84 0.17
N GLY A 292 -5.61 6.92 -0.63
CA GLY A 292 -4.61 5.87 -0.78
C GLY A 292 -5.12 4.67 -1.58
N ASP A 293 -4.63 3.51 -1.20
CA ASP A 293 -4.77 2.29 -2.00
C ASP A 293 -6.20 1.73 -2.09
N CYS A 294 -7.13 2.20 -1.27
CA CYS A 294 -8.52 1.74 -1.31
C CYS A 294 -9.34 2.31 -2.48
N ASN A 295 -8.87 3.35 -3.13
CA ASN A 295 -9.65 4.12 -4.08
C ASN A 295 -9.29 3.86 -5.57
N TYR A 296 -10.23 4.23 -6.44
CA TYR A 296 -10.08 4.19 -7.90
C TYR A 296 -11.02 5.21 -8.51
N GLY A 297 -10.51 6.20 -9.19
CA GLY A 297 -11.37 7.23 -9.69
C GLY A 297 -10.78 8.09 -10.78
N CYS A 298 -11.44 9.21 -10.99
CA CYS A 298 -11.08 10.18 -12.00
C CYS A 298 -9.94 11.06 -11.48
N ILE A 299 -8.85 11.08 -12.23
CA ILE A 299 -7.65 11.86 -11.95
C ILE A 299 -7.45 12.88 -13.06
N GLY A 300 -7.11 14.12 -12.70
CA GLY A 300 -6.85 15.19 -13.66
C GLY A 300 -7.81 16.38 -13.53
N THR A 301 -7.79 17.27 -14.50
CA THR A 301 -8.68 18.43 -14.56
C THR A 301 -10.01 18.08 -15.23
N ALA A 302 -11.02 18.96 -15.13
CA ALA A 302 -12.31 18.77 -15.81
C ALA A 302 -12.21 18.59 -17.33
N GLN A 303 -11.13 19.10 -17.95
CA GLN A 303 -10.90 18.99 -19.39
C GLN A 303 -10.00 17.80 -19.75
N ASN A 304 -9.12 17.37 -18.83
CA ASN A 304 -8.13 16.31 -19.08
C ASN A 304 -8.14 15.31 -17.90
N TRP A 305 -9.22 14.60 -17.72
CA TRP A 305 -9.32 13.56 -16.72
C TRP A 305 -9.00 12.16 -17.30
N VAL A 306 -8.42 11.34 -16.50
CA VAL A 306 -8.16 9.93 -16.79
C VAL A 306 -8.76 9.09 -15.66
N LEU A 307 -9.54 8.09 -16.02
CA LEU A 307 -9.95 7.05 -15.07
C LEU A 307 -8.76 6.12 -14.85
N SER A 308 -8.14 6.19 -13.70
CA SER A 308 -6.93 5.43 -13.42
C SER A 308 -6.92 4.93 -11.98
N PRO A 309 -6.39 3.72 -11.75
CA PRO A 309 -6.04 3.34 -10.40
C PRO A 309 -4.92 4.28 -9.90
N VAL A 310 -5.08 4.81 -8.71
CA VAL A 310 -3.99 5.49 -8.02
C VAL A 310 -2.86 4.47 -7.84
N PRO A 311 -1.59 4.81 -8.11
CA PRO A 311 -0.49 3.91 -7.81
C PRO A 311 -0.54 3.46 -6.36
N LYS A 312 -0.46 2.15 -6.15
CA LYS A 312 -0.52 1.53 -4.83
C LYS A 312 0.84 1.67 -4.14
N VAL A 313 1.20 2.91 -3.78
CA VAL A 313 2.45 3.29 -3.12
C VAL A 313 2.18 4.38 -2.06
N CYS A 314 3.03 4.45 -1.04
CA CYS A 314 2.79 5.28 0.16
C CYS A 314 2.64 6.77 -0.14
N TYR A 315 3.54 7.37 -0.91
CA TYR A 315 3.61 8.81 -1.09
C TYR A 315 2.32 9.45 -1.64
N PRO A 316 1.70 8.95 -2.73
CA PRO A 316 0.41 9.46 -3.19
C PRO A 316 -0.70 9.35 -2.16
N GLY A 317 -0.72 8.29 -1.37
CA GLY A 317 -1.72 8.11 -0.30
C GLY A 317 -1.59 9.16 0.79
N GLU A 318 -0.38 9.54 1.15
CA GLU A 318 -0.11 10.62 2.12
C GLU A 318 -0.57 11.98 1.61
N GLU A 319 -0.25 12.30 0.37
CA GLU A 319 -0.70 13.54 -0.28
C GLU A 319 -2.24 13.62 -0.30
N GLN A 320 -2.90 12.51 -0.63
CA GLN A 320 -4.34 12.43 -0.59
C GLN A 320 -4.88 12.61 0.84
N ALA A 321 -4.22 12.05 1.85
CA ALA A 321 -4.64 12.20 3.24
C ALA A 321 -4.58 13.67 3.71
N PHE A 322 -3.50 14.38 3.41
CA PHE A 322 -3.39 15.81 3.68
C PHE A 322 -4.48 16.60 2.98
N HIS A 323 -4.74 16.27 1.72
CA HIS A 323 -5.75 16.95 0.92
C HIS A 323 -7.17 16.72 1.48
N ALA A 324 -7.51 15.48 1.81
CA ALA A 324 -8.79 15.15 2.43
C ALA A 324 -8.98 15.90 3.77
N CYS A 325 -7.96 15.92 4.62
CA CYS A 325 -8.00 16.71 5.87
C CYS A 325 -8.24 18.19 5.65
N ARG A 326 -7.66 18.77 4.59
CA ARG A 326 -7.92 20.17 4.23
C ARG A 326 -9.36 20.36 3.78
N ASN A 327 -9.86 19.47 2.93
CA ASN A 327 -11.23 19.56 2.44
C ASN A 327 -12.26 19.35 3.56
N VAL A 328 -12.01 18.48 4.52
CA VAL A 328 -12.84 18.34 5.72
C VAL A 328 -12.93 19.68 6.47
N ARG A 329 -11.81 20.38 6.70
CA ARG A 329 -11.81 21.68 7.37
C ARG A 329 -12.57 22.77 6.60
N ILE A 330 -12.49 22.75 5.28
CA ILE A 330 -13.24 23.70 4.44
C ILE A 330 -14.74 23.38 4.53
N LEU A 331 -15.09 22.10 4.40
CA LEU A 331 -16.48 21.65 4.47
C LEU A 331 -17.12 21.97 5.83
N ASP A 332 -16.39 21.75 6.92
CA ASP A 332 -16.80 22.07 8.27
C ASP A 332 -17.14 23.56 8.42
N LYS A 333 -16.25 24.44 7.93
CA LYS A 333 -16.49 25.87 7.90
C LYS A 333 -17.67 26.29 7.00
N GLN A 334 -17.96 25.52 5.96
CA GLN A 334 -19.14 25.76 5.11
C GLN A 334 -20.45 25.41 5.83
N LEU A 335 -20.44 24.30 6.58
CA LEU A 335 -21.63 23.78 7.26
C LEU A 335 -21.92 24.48 8.59
N TYR A 336 -20.89 24.87 9.32
CA TYR A 336 -20.99 25.42 10.69
C TYR A 336 -20.38 26.81 10.80
N ARG A 337 -20.61 27.64 9.77
CA ARG A 337 -20.08 29.00 9.71
C ARG A 337 -20.65 29.87 10.83
N GLU A 338 -19.75 30.52 11.59
CA GLU A 338 -20.15 31.55 12.54
C GLU A 338 -20.70 32.80 11.83
N GLU A 339 -21.69 33.41 12.43
CA GLU A 339 -22.27 34.67 11.91
C GLU A 339 -21.18 35.76 11.85
N GLY A 340 -21.02 36.39 10.68
CA GLY A 340 -20.01 37.42 10.45
C GLY A 340 -18.62 36.92 10.03
N ALA A 341 -18.35 35.61 10.06
CA ALA A 341 -17.10 35.06 9.55
C ALA A 341 -16.97 35.23 8.02
N PRO A 342 -15.77 35.35 7.45
CA PRO A 342 -15.59 35.42 6.01
C PRO A 342 -16.06 34.14 5.37
N PRO A 343 -16.58 34.14 4.10
CA PRO A 343 -17.05 32.95 3.43
C PRO A 343 -15.90 31.97 3.30
N PRO A 344 -16.09 30.68 3.67
CA PRO A 344 -15.11 29.65 3.42
C PRO A 344 -14.92 29.47 1.91
N GLY A 345 -13.71 29.17 1.48
CA GLY A 345 -13.44 28.88 0.08
C GLY A 345 -14.06 27.57 -0.37
N ASP A 346 -14.02 27.32 -1.67
CA ASP A 346 -14.47 26.04 -2.24
C ASP A 346 -13.52 24.89 -1.86
N LEU A 347 -14.08 23.67 -1.82
CA LEU A 347 -13.29 22.47 -1.69
C LEU A 347 -12.27 22.39 -2.82
N LYS A 348 -11.04 22.02 -2.48
CA LYS A 348 -9.94 22.00 -3.41
C LYS A 348 -9.90 20.67 -4.17
N ASP A 349 -9.65 20.73 -5.46
CA ASP A 349 -9.37 19.56 -6.27
C ASP A 349 -7.96 19.03 -5.96
N THR A 350 -7.81 17.70 -5.95
CA THR A 350 -6.49 17.10 -5.90
C THR A 350 -5.73 17.48 -7.15
N TRP A 351 -4.51 17.92 -6.95
CA TRP A 351 -3.63 18.25 -8.03
C TRP A 351 -2.81 17.05 -8.42
N TRP A 352 -3.39 16.25 -9.27
CA TRP A 352 -2.82 15.01 -9.72
C TRP A 352 -2.71 15.02 -11.26
N PRO A 353 -1.61 14.64 -11.87
CA PRO A 353 -0.67 13.59 -11.49
C PRO A 353 0.69 14.08 -10.96
N TRP A 354 0.76 15.09 -10.17
CA TRP A 354 1.94 15.90 -9.94
C TRP A 354 2.69 15.64 -8.63
N GLY A 355 2.23 14.71 -7.82
CA GLY A 355 3.11 14.16 -6.81
C GLY A 355 4.33 13.59 -7.50
N ALA A 356 5.50 14.17 -7.29
CA ALA A 356 6.74 13.53 -7.67
C ALA A 356 6.73 12.14 -7.05
N GLY A 357 6.43 11.11 -7.83
CA GLY A 357 6.51 9.74 -7.35
C GLY A 357 7.95 9.48 -6.95
N ILE A 358 8.18 9.08 -5.72
CA ILE A 358 9.47 8.59 -5.26
C ILE A 358 9.37 7.08 -5.18
N PHE A 359 10.17 6.39 -5.99
CA PHE A 359 10.20 4.93 -6.05
C PHE A 359 11.57 4.45 -5.66
N ALA A 360 11.71 3.97 -4.44
CA ALA A 360 12.94 3.41 -3.91
C ALA A 360 12.84 1.88 -3.90
N THR A 361 13.52 1.21 -4.82
CA THR A 361 13.58 -0.24 -4.92
C THR A 361 14.87 -0.76 -4.33
N SER A 362 14.81 -1.72 -3.41
CA SER A 362 15.99 -2.42 -2.90
C SER A 362 16.39 -3.55 -3.86
N LEU A 363 17.69 -3.76 -3.99
CA LEU A 363 18.30 -4.93 -4.62
C LEU A 363 19.16 -5.62 -3.56
N GLY A 364 18.49 -6.36 -2.67
CA GLY A 364 19.10 -6.83 -1.43
C GLY A 364 19.47 -5.66 -0.48
N PRO A 365 20.28 -5.92 0.57
CA PRO A 365 20.56 -4.94 1.62
C PRO A 365 21.74 -3.99 1.32
N LYS A 366 22.29 -3.98 0.11
CA LYS A 366 23.47 -3.16 -0.22
C LYS A 366 23.35 -2.40 -1.54
N ASP A 367 22.26 -2.60 -2.26
CA ASP A 367 22.05 -2.00 -3.56
C ASP A 367 20.58 -1.53 -3.71
N GLY A 368 20.32 -0.71 -4.71
CA GLY A 368 18.99 -0.21 -4.99
C GLY A 368 18.92 0.71 -6.19
N CYS A 369 17.72 1.12 -6.51
CA CYS A 369 17.46 2.11 -7.55
C CYS A 369 16.39 3.08 -7.03
N LEU A 370 16.70 4.37 -7.05
CA LEU A 370 15.77 5.46 -6.73
C LEU A 370 15.34 6.15 -8.02
N VAL A 371 14.04 6.20 -8.23
CA VAL A 371 13.42 6.92 -9.35
C VAL A 371 12.55 8.02 -8.81
N VAL A 372 12.69 9.22 -9.37
CA VAL A 372 11.85 10.38 -9.08
C VAL A 372 11.12 10.79 -10.35
N GLY A 373 9.81 10.96 -10.27
CA GLY A 373 9.02 11.38 -11.43
C GLY A 373 7.55 10.99 -11.36
N SER A 374 6.80 11.28 -12.41
CA SER A 374 5.38 10.97 -12.47
C SER A 374 5.14 9.53 -12.91
N THR A 375 4.38 8.78 -12.14
CA THR A 375 3.92 7.43 -12.49
C THR A 375 2.83 7.38 -13.55
N TYR A 376 2.20 8.51 -13.81
CA TYR A 376 1.06 8.57 -14.75
C TYR A 376 1.47 8.67 -16.21
N VAL A 377 2.69 9.14 -16.44
CA VAL A 377 3.27 9.12 -17.77
C VAL A 377 4.29 7.99 -17.80
N LYS A 378 3.93 6.88 -18.42
CA LYS A 378 4.80 5.71 -18.55
C LYS A 378 6.20 6.13 -18.99
N GLY A 379 7.21 5.81 -18.20
CA GLY A 379 8.59 6.11 -18.51
C GLY A 379 9.06 7.55 -18.23
N SER A 380 8.24 8.42 -17.65
CA SER A 380 8.61 9.84 -17.42
C SER A 380 9.50 10.08 -16.19
N GLY A 381 9.74 9.06 -15.37
CA GLY A 381 10.61 9.19 -14.21
C GLY A 381 12.09 9.26 -14.61
N VAL A 382 12.89 9.84 -13.72
CA VAL A 382 14.35 9.90 -13.85
C VAL A 382 14.98 9.04 -12.78
N VAL A 383 15.95 8.21 -13.14
CA VAL A 383 16.78 7.49 -12.17
C VAL A 383 17.65 8.53 -11.47
N ALA A 384 17.35 8.78 -10.19
CA ALA A 384 18.05 9.77 -9.38
C ALA A 384 19.34 9.21 -8.78
N SER A 385 19.32 7.95 -8.34
CA SER A 385 20.48 7.26 -7.79
C SER A 385 20.38 5.75 -7.97
N THR A 386 21.52 5.06 -7.91
CA THR A 386 21.64 3.61 -7.95
C THR A 386 22.70 3.14 -6.95
N GLY A 387 22.76 1.84 -6.71
CA GLY A 387 23.77 1.23 -5.86
C GLY A 387 23.60 1.54 -4.38
N LEU A 388 24.70 1.64 -3.69
CA LEU A 388 24.76 1.88 -2.25
C LEU A 388 24.07 3.20 -1.84
N LEU A 389 24.14 4.23 -2.68
CA LEU A 389 23.50 5.51 -2.42
C LEU A 389 21.97 5.35 -2.36
N ALA A 390 21.38 4.70 -3.35
CA ALA A 390 19.95 4.43 -3.38
C ALA A 390 19.49 3.57 -2.18
N HIS A 391 20.32 2.61 -1.77
CA HIS A 391 20.08 1.83 -0.55
C HIS A 391 20.04 2.72 0.71
N TRP A 392 20.99 3.64 0.86
CA TRP A 392 21.01 4.56 2.00
C TRP A 392 19.82 5.52 2.00
N GLU A 393 19.43 6.02 0.84
CA GLU A 393 18.25 6.86 0.66
C GLU A 393 16.99 6.10 1.09
N LYS A 394 16.81 4.86 0.66
CA LYS A 394 15.68 4.02 1.09
C LYS A 394 15.70 3.77 2.61
N SER A 395 16.86 3.50 3.18
CA SER A 395 17.02 3.32 4.64
C SER A 395 16.72 4.60 5.43
N PHE A 396 17.05 5.76 4.87
CA PHE A 396 16.69 7.05 5.46
C PHE A 396 15.18 7.29 5.39
N ILE A 397 14.55 6.98 4.24
CA ILE A 397 13.09 7.04 4.07
C ILE A 397 12.41 6.17 5.15
N GLU A 398 12.80 4.92 5.28
CA GLU A 398 12.28 3.99 6.28
C GLU A 398 12.36 4.56 7.70
N ARG A 399 13.56 4.97 8.14
CA ARG A 399 13.79 5.47 9.51
C ARG A 399 13.06 6.78 9.78
N SER A 400 13.06 7.71 8.83
CA SER A 400 12.39 8.99 8.99
C SER A 400 10.86 8.82 8.97
N LYS A 401 10.33 7.92 8.16
CA LYS A 401 8.90 7.59 8.09
C LYS A 401 8.43 6.89 9.38
N MET A 402 9.18 5.91 9.88
CA MET A 402 8.89 5.29 11.17
C MET A 402 8.90 6.30 12.33
N SER A 403 9.81 7.27 12.28
CA SER A 403 9.85 8.37 13.25
C SER A 403 8.63 9.29 13.15
N GLU A 404 8.19 9.62 11.94
CA GLU A 404 6.97 10.40 11.70
C GLU A 404 5.72 9.68 12.17
N CYS A 405 5.53 8.42 11.76
CA CYS A 405 4.37 7.60 12.12
C CYS A 405 4.25 7.38 13.64
N GLN A 406 5.39 7.42 14.36
CA GLN A 406 5.42 7.42 15.82
C GLN A 406 5.24 8.82 16.45
N ASP A 407 4.85 9.82 15.70
CA ASP A 407 4.68 11.23 16.16
C ASP A 407 5.96 11.85 16.76
N ARG A 408 7.15 11.47 16.26
CA ARG A 408 8.43 12.00 16.73
C ARG A 408 8.85 13.23 15.90
N CYS A 409 9.47 14.21 16.56
CA CYS A 409 9.83 15.50 15.98
C CYS A 409 10.69 15.39 14.71
N PHE A 410 11.72 14.53 14.72
CA PHE A 410 12.62 14.35 13.59
C PHE A 410 11.87 13.93 12.31
N GLY A 411 11.06 12.86 12.39
CA GLY A 411 10.29 12.41 11.23
C GLY A 411 9.30 13.45 10.73
N LYS A 412 8.57 14.09 11.63
CA LYS A 412 7.63 15.17 11.27
C LYS A 412 8.32 16.32 10.54
N MET A 413 9.49 16.72 10.99
CA MET A 413 10.27 17.81 10.36
C MET A 413 10.73 17.41 8.95
N VAL A 414 11.28 16.20 8.78
CA VAL A 414 11.74 15.68 7.48
C VAL A 414 10.58 15.63 6.48
N TRP A 415 9.48 14.98 6.86
CA TRP A 415 8.36 14.76 5.94
C TRP A 415 7.55 16.04 5.70
N HIS A 416 7.47 16.93 6.66
CA HIS A 416 6.93 18.26 6.42
C HIS A 416 7.73 19.02 5.35
N PHE A 417 9.06 18.90 5.37
CA PHE A 417 9.91 19.48 4.32
C PHE A 417 9.69 18.78 2.97
N VAL A 418 9.66 17.45 2.94
CA VAL A 418 9.43 16.66 1.71
C VAL A 418 8.10 17.04 1.06
N HIS A 419 7.03 17.16 1.82
CA HIS A 419 5.71 17.56 1.29
C HIS A 419 5.64 19.02 0.85
N ARG A 420 6.49 19.90 1.41
CA ARG A 420 6.57 21.31 1.00
C ARG A 420 7.44 21.54 -0.23
N THR A 421 8.42 20.71 -0.48
CA THR A 421 9.39 20.92 -1.57
C THR A 421 8.74 21.03 -2.95
N PRO A 422 7.74 20.21 -3.34
CA PRO A 422 7.03 20.38 -4.60
C PRO A 422 6.37 21.75 -4.75
N VAL A 423 5.81 22.30 -3.66
CA VAL A 423 5.23 23.65 -3.65
C VAL A 423 6.27 24.70 -3.99
N ILE A 424 7.45 24.58 -3.37
CA ILE A 424 8.54 25.57 -3.52
C ILE A 424 9.12 25.49 -4.93
N LEU A 425 9.35 24.27 -5.46
CA LEU A 425 10.04 24.09 -6.74
C LEU A 425 9.16 24.31 -7.96
N TRP A 426 7.86 24.02 -7.88
CA TRP A 426 6.97 24.07 -9.03
C TRP A 426 5.78 25.01 -8.88
N GLY A 427 5.75 25.80 -7.81
CA GLY A 427 4.70 26.82 -7.56
C GLY A 427 3.30 26.24 -7.36
N GLN A 428 3.18 24.93 -7.35
CA GLN A 428 1.91 24.21 -7.27
C GLN A 428 2.17 22.98 -6.41
N GLY A 429 1.72 23.01 -5.21
CA GLY A 429 1.99 21.92 -4.32
C GLY A 429 0.77 21.35 -3.68
N PRO A 430 0.94 20.17 -3.13
CA PRO A 430 -0.06 19.60 -2.26
C PRO A 430 -0.35 20.55 -1.12
N CYS A 431 -1.50 20.40 -0.59
CA CYS A 431 -2.06 21.20 0.46
C CYS A 431 -1.14 21.30 1.66
N ILE A 432 -0.55 22.45 1.82
CA ILE A 432 0.02 22.83 3.11
C ILE A 432 -1.11 23.43 3.93
N PRO A 433 -1.29 23.00 5.20
CA PRO A 433 -2.32 23.55 6.07
C PRO A 433 -2.19 25.06 6.28
#